data_bb9153d0f4df01397e45faa804487c30
#
_entry.id   bb9153d0f4df01397e45faa804487c30
#
_cell.length_a   1.000
_cell.length_b   1.000
_cell.length_c   1.000
_cell.angle_alpha   90.00
_cell.angle_beta   90.00
_cell.angle_gamma   90.00
#
_symmetry.space_group_name_H-M   'P 1'
#
loop_
_entity.id
_entity.type
_entity.pdbx_description
1 polymer ?
#
loop_
_entity_poly.entity_id
_entity_poly.type
_entity_poly.pdbx_seq_one_letter_code
_entity_poly.pdbx_strand_id
1 'polypeptide(L)'
;VLNPMWRQGMFVMPFMARLGVTDSWGGWSVVPGKTAIDPGFWSFEGVAAAHIALSGLLFLAAVWHWVYWDLELFRDPRTGEPALDLPKMFGIHLFLSGLLCFGFGAFH
;
A
#
# COMPACT_ATOMS: atom_id res chain seq x y z
N VAL A 1 -7.14 -27.32 -14.82
CA VAL A 1 -8.33 -27.16 -13.99
C VAL A 1 -8.00 -27.37 -12.53
N LEU A 2 -7.12 -28.33 -12.26
CA LEU A 2 -6.81 -28.69 -10.88
C LEU A 2 -5.41 -28.29 -10.46
N ASN A 3 -4.95 -27.16 -10.99
CA ASN A 3 -3.62 -26.62 -10.66
C ASN A 3 -3.75 -25.13 -10.31
N PRO A 4 -4.32 -24.82 -9.14
CA PRO A 4 -4.52 -23.42 -8.72
C PRO A 4 -3.19 -22.71 -8.48
N MET A 5 -3.23 -21.39 -8.49
CA MET A 5 -2.05 -20.54 -8.33
C MET A 5 -1.23 -20.88 -7.09
N TRP A 6 -1.92 -21.15 -5.97
CA TRP A 6 -1.22 -21.45 -4.71
C TRP A 6 -0.43 -22.76 -4.79
N ARG A 7 -0.88 -23.71 -5.61
CA ARG A 7 -0.14 -24.97 -5.83
C ARG A 7 1.08 -24.76 -6.72
N GLN A 8 1.07 -23.71 -7.52
CA GLN A 8 2.19 -23.38 -8.40
C GLN A 8 3.24 -22.51 -7.71
N GLY A 9 3.05 -22.18 -6.44
CA GLY A 9 3.99 -21.36 -5.68
C GLY A 9 3.86 -19.87 -5.93
N MET A 10 2.79 -19.42 -6.58
CA MET A 10 2.55 -18.00 -6.80
C MET A 10 2.13 -17.34 -5.50
N PHE A 11 2.77 -16.23 -5.16
CA PHE A 11 2.49 -15.55 -3.89
C PHE A 11 1.80 -14.21 -4.09
N VAL A 12 2.36 -13.30 -4.89
CA VAL A 12 1.77 -11.96 -5.03
C VAL A 12 0.69 -11.89 -6.10
N MET A 13 0.74 -12.71 -7.13
CA MET A 13 -0.24 -12.68 -8.21
C MET A 13 -1.67 -12.94 -7.75
N PRO A 14 -1.93 -13.88 -6.83
CA PRO A 14 -3.30 -14.06 -6.33
C PRO A 14 -3.84 -12.81 -5.64
N PHE A 15 -2.99 -12.08 -4.91
CA PHE A 15 -3.41 -10.85 -4.25
C PHE A 15 -3.67 -9.73 -5.24
N MET A 16 -2.87 -9.65 -6.30
CA MET A 16 -3.10 -8.68 -7.37
C MET A 16 -4.40 -9.01 -8.11
N ALA A 17 -4.67 -10.28 -8.38
CA ALA A 17 -5.90 -10.69 -9.03
C ALA A 17 -7.13 -10.32 -8.21
N ARG A 18 -7.03 -10.40 -6.89
CA ARG A 18 -8.12 -9.99 -6.00
C ARG A 18 -8.48 -8.52 -6.14
N LEU A 19 -7.53 -7.69 -6.54
CA LEU A 19 -7.73 -6.25 -6.69
C LEU A 19 -7.86 -5.83 -8.16
N GLY A 20 -7.91 -6.78 -9.08
CA GLY A 20 -8.18 -6.48 -10.48
C GLY A 20 -6.97 -6.46 -11.39
N VAL A 21 -5.77 -6.73 -10.88
CA VAL A 21 -4.55 -6.76 -11.69
C VAL A 21 -4.28 -8.19 -12.11
N THR A 22 -4.46 -8.47 -13.40
CA THR A 22 -4.36 -9.82 -13.93
C THR A 22 -3.42 -9.93 -15.14
N ASP A 23 -2.89 -8.81 -15.62
CA ASP A 23 -2.19 -8.74 -16.89
C ASP A 23 -0.75 -8.30 -16.69
N SER A 24 0.10 -8.69 -17.63
CA SER A 24 1.51 -8.32 -17.69
C SER A 24 1.78 -7.42 -18.89
N TRP A 25 2.79 -6.56 -18.78
CA TRP A 25 3.27 -5.81 -19.94
C TRP A 25 3.83 -6.73 -21.02
N GLY A 26 4.17 -7.96 -20.68
CA GLY A 26 4.62 -8.95 -21.64
C GLY A 26 3.52 -9.50 -22.53
N GLY A 27 2.29 -9.03 -22.40
CA GLY A 27 1.19 -9.40 -23.29
C GLY A 27 0.46 -10.67 -22.89
N TRP A 28 0.61 -11.13 -21.66
CA TRP A 28 -0.09 -12.31 -21.17
C TRP A 28 -0.95 -11.98 -19.94
N SER A 29 -1.90 -12.84 -19.66
CA SER A 29 -2.83 -12.69 -18.53
C SER A 29 -2.96 -14.01 -17.78
N VAL A 30 -3.22 -13.92 -16.48
CA VAL A 30 -3.54 -15.10 -15.68
C VAL A 30 -4.99 -15.53 -15.83
N VAL A 31 -5.82 -14.70 -16.48
CA VAL A 31 -7.21 -15.05 -16.77
C VAL A 31 -7.23 -16.00 -17.98
N PRO A 32 -7.80 -17.22 -17.84
CA PRO A 32 -7.82 -18.17 -18.95
C PRO A 32 -8.57 -17.60 -20.16
N GLY A 33 -7.99 -17.78 -21.35
CA GLY A 33 -8.62 -17.33 -22.59
C GLY A 33 -8.52 -15.85 -22.89
N LYS A 34 -7.89 -15.07 -22.01
CA LYS A 34 -7.71 -13.64 -22.22
C LYS A 34 -6.31 -13.37 -22.77
N THR A 35 -6.23 -12.53 -23.80
CA THR A 35 -4.98 -12.02 -24.31
C THR A 35 -4.85 -10.55 -23.87
N ALA A 36 -3.84 -10.24 -23.08
CA ALA A 36 -3.59 -8.88 -22.63
C ALA A 36 -2.94 -8.10 -23.77
N ILE A 37 -3.61 -7.04 -24.23
CA ILE A 37 -3.07 -6.19 -25.32
C ILE A 37 -2.30 -5.04 -24.70
N ASP A 38 -2.93 -4.30 -23.80
CA ASP A 38 -2.32 -3.15 -23.13
C ASP A 38 -2.98 -2.97 -21.76
N PRO A 39 -2.37 -3.49 -20.69
CA PRO A 39 -2.94 -3.34 -19.34
C PRO A 39 -2.76 -1.94 -18.78
N GLY A 40 -2.06 -1.05 -19.49
CA GLY A 40 -1.71 0.26 -18.96
C GLY A 40 -0.66 0.16 -17.87
N PHE A 41 -0.67 1.11 -16.94
CA PHE A 41 0.29 1.09 -15.83
C PHE A 41 0.03 -0.07 -14.87
N TRP A 42 -1.25 -0.37 -14.59
CA TRP A 42 -1.61 -1.35 -13.56
C TRP A 42 -1.52 -2.78 -14.11
N SER A 43 -0.29 -3.22 -14.23
CA SER A 43 0.11 -4.57 -14.58
C SER A 43 0.91 -5.15 -13.42
N PHE A 44 1.37 -6.39 -13.53
CA PHE A 44 2.25 -6.97 -12.51
C PHE A 44 3.52 -6.14 -12.35
N GLU A 45 4.13 -5.75 -13.46
CA GLU A 45 5.35 -4.94 -13.46
C GLU A 45 5.09 -3.51 -12.96
N GLY A 46 3.95 -2.94 -13.32
CA GLY A 46 3.59 -1.61 -12.87
C GLY A 46 3.39 -1.53 -11.38
N VAL A 47 2.79 -2.54 -10.78
CA VAL A 47 2.62 -2.62 -9.33
C VAL A 47 3.99 -2.72 -8.65
N ALA A 48 4.89 -3.55 -9.19
CA ALA A 48 6.25 -3.68 -8.67
C ALA A 48 6.99 -2.34 -8.74
N ALA A 49 6.90 -1.64 -9.87
CA ALA A 49 7.54 -0.34 -10.04
C ALA A 49 6.98 0.70 -9.06
N ALA A 50 5.67 0.70 -8.85
CA ALA A 50 5.03 1.59 -7.89
C ALA A 50 5.52 1.33 -6.47
N HIS A 51 5.68 0.06 -6.10
CA HIS A 51 6.18 -0.29 -4.78
C HIS A 51 7.64 0.13 -4.60
N ILE A 52 8.46 -0.02 -5.64
CA ILE A 52 9.85 0.43 -5.59
C ILE A 52 9.93 1.94 -5.37
N ALA A 53 9.20 2.71 -6.15
CA ALA A 53 9.19 4.17 -6.03
C ALA A 53 8.63 4.62 -4.68
N LEU A 54 7.51 4.04 -4.27
CA LEU A 54 6.85 4.41 -3.02
C LEU A 54 7.70 4.05 -1.81
N SER A 55 8.40 2.91 -1.85
CA SER A 55 9.25 2.49 -0.74
C SER A 55 10.36 3.49 -0.48
N GLY A 56 10.97 4.05 -1.52
CA GLY A 56 11.97 5.08 -1.38
C GLY A 56 11.41 6.37 -0.76
N LEU A 57 10.24 6.79 -1.23
CA LEU A 57 9.59 7.98 -0.69
C LEU A 57 9.18 7.79 0.77
N LEU A 58 8.67 6.62 1.11
CA LEU A 58 8.27 6.31 2.49
C LEU A 58 9.47 6.19 3.41
N PHE A 59 10.61 5.71 2.89
CA PHE A 59 11.85 5.70 3.68
C PHE A 59 12.26 7.12 4.05
N LEU A 60 12.22 8.03 3.09
CA LEU A 60 12.53 9.44 3.36
C LEU A 60 11.53 10.06 4.34
N ALA A 61 10.25 9.74 4.19
CA ALA A 61 9.23 10.21 5.10
C ALA A 61 9.45 9.67 6.52
N ALA A 62 9.89 8.42 6.63
CA ALA A 62 10.19 7.82 7.92
C ALA A 62 11.36 8.51 8.62
N VAL A 63 12.42 8.86 7.87
CA VAL A 63 13.55 9.59 8.42
C VAL A 63 13.12 10.96 8.91
N TRP A 64 12.32 11.68 8.11
CA TRP A 64 11.81 12.99 8.53
C TRP A 64 10.96 12.88 9.78
N HIS A 65 10.05 11.94 9.83
CA HIS A 65 9.14 11.74 10.95
C HIS A 65 9.91 11.30 12.22
N TRP A 66 10.99 10.57 12.04
CA TRP A 66 11.86 10.20 13.17
C TRP A 66 12.57 11.41 13.75
N VAL A 67 13.17 12.23 12.88
CA VAL A 67 13.95 13.39 13.32
C VAL A 67 13.05 14.46 13.96
N TYR A 68 11.89 14.70 13.37
CA TYR A 68 10.96 15.73 13.83
C TYR A 68 9.82 15.14 14.66
N TRP A 69 10.15 14.29 15.61
CA TRP A 69 9.18 13.64 16.47
C TRP A 69 8.54 14.59 17.48
N ASP A 70 9.21 15.71 17.82
CA ASP A 70 8.81 16.64 18.88
C ASP A 70 7.90 17.77 18.39
N LEU A 71 7.07 17.50 17.37
CA LEU A 71 6.12 18.48 16.88
C LEU A 71 5.19 18.95 18.00
N GLU A 72 4.80 20.23 17.96
CA GLU A 72 3.94 20.81 18.97
C GLU A 72 2.64 20.03 19.14
N LEU A 73 2.09 19.48 18.08
CA LEU A 73 0.88 18.67 18.12
C LEU A 73 1.01 17.49 19.09
N PHE A 74 2.23 17.00 19.30
CA PHE A 74 2.49 15.82 20.12
C PHE A 74 2.98 16.17 21.52
N ARG A 75 3.02 17.46 21.86
CA ARG A 75 3.42 17.88 23.19
C ARG A 75 2.29 17.67 24.19
N ASP A 76 2.68 17.38 25.43
CA ASP A 76 1.72 17.26 26.52
C ASP A 76 1.04 18.61 26.75
N PRO A 77 -0.30 18.69 26.63
CA PRO A 77 -1.01 19.97 26.82
C PRO A 77 -0.84 20.55 28.23
N ARG A 78 -0.55 19.73 29.24
CA ARG A 78 -0.43 20.19 30.61
C ARG A 78 0.95 20.76 30.93
N THR A 79 2.00 20.14 30.39
CA THR A 79 3.38 20.50 30.74
C THR A 79 4.12 21.20 29.62
N GLY A 80 3.61 21.11 28.38
CA GLY A 80 4.31 21.61 27.19
C GLY A 80 5.50 20.78 26.81
N GLU A 81 5.75 19.68 27.50
CA GLU A 81 6.91 18.81 27.26
C GLU A 81 6.63 17.86 26.11
N PRO A 82 7.66 17.56 25.27
CA PRO A 82 7.51 16.53 24.26
C PRO A 82 7.20 15.18 24.92
N ALA A 83 6.17 14.50 24.44
CA ALA A 83 5.75 13.23 25.01
C ALA A 83 5.23 12.31 23.92
N LEU A 84 5.41 11.01 24.14
CA LEU A 84 4.81 9.97 23.30
C LEU A 84 3.50 9.55 23.94
N ASP A 85 2.42 10.22 23.59
CA ASP A 85 1.09 9.89 24.08
C ASP A 85 0.53 8.78 23.20
N LEU A 86 0.65 7.54 23.65
CA LEU A 86 0.22 6.39 22.87
C LEU A 86 -1.26 6.43 22.50
N PRO A 87 -2.19 6.77 23.42
CA PRO A 87 -3.60 6.88 23.00
C PRO A 87 -3.83 7.91 21.91
N LYS A 88 -3.15 9.04 21.97
CA LYS A 88 -3.27 10.08 20.93
C LYS A 88 -2.69 9.62 19.61
N MET A 89 -1.52 8.96 19.65
CA MET A 89 -0.89 8.40 18.47
C MET A 89 -1.79 7.35 17.82
N PHE A 90 -2.36 6.47 18.61
CA PHE A 90 -3.28 5.47 18.11
C PHE A 90 -4.50 6.12 17.46
N GLY A 91 -5.06 7.13 18.09
CA GLY A 91 -6.22 7.84 17.54
C GLY A 91 -5.95 8.50 16.19
N ILE A 92 -4.80 9.15 16.07
CA ILE A 92 -4.37 9.78 14.79
C ILE A 92 -4.20 8.72 13.71
N HIS A 93 -3.50 7.64 14.02
CA HIS A 93 -3.24 6.59 13.03
C HIS A 93 -4.54 5.86 12.64
N LEU A 94 -5.43 5.65 13.58
CA LEU A 94 -6.72 5.03 13.30
C LEU A 94 -7.55 5.90 12.37
N PHE A 95 -7.55 7.21 12.61
CA PHE A 95 -8.25 8.16 11.74
C PHE A 95 -7.68 8.12 10.32
N LEU A 96 -6.35 8.16 10.20
CA LEU A 96 -5.70 8.12 8.88
C LEU A 96 -5.96 6.80 8.16
N SER A 97 -5.94 5.69 8.89
CA SER A 97 -6.25 4.38 8.33
C SER A 97 -7.69 4.32 7.82
N GLY A 98 -8.63 4.85 8.60
CA GLY A 98 -10.03 4.91 8.19
C GLY A 98 -10.22 5.77 6.94
N LEU A 99 -9.51 6.87 6.85
CA LEU A 99 -9.56 7.75 5.69
C LEU A 99 -9.06 7.03 4.43
N LEU A 100 -7.96 6.29 4.54
CA LEU A 100 -7.44 5.49 3.43
C LEU A 100 -8.41 4.39 3.02
N CYS A 101 -8.98 3.68 4.00
CA CYS A 101 -9.96 2.64 3.72
C CYS A 101 -11.20 3.20 3.02
N PHE A 102 -11.67 4.36 3.46
CA PHE A 102 -12.82 5.01 2.87
C PHE A 102 -12.53 5.41 1.42
N GLY A 103 -11.36 6.00 1.18
CA GLY A 103 -10.96 6.38 -0.16
C GLY A 103 -10.82 5.18 -1.09
N PHE A 104 -10.19 4.11 -0.61
CA PHE A 104 -10.05 2.88 -1.38
C PHE A 104 -11.43 2.29 -1.71
N GLY A 105 -12.32 2.21 -0.73
CA GLY A 105 -13.65 1.66 -0.95
C GLY A 105 -14.52 2.49 -1.88
N ALA A 106 -14.35 3.82 -1.84
CA ALA A 106 -15.15 4.71 -2.68
C ALA A 106 -14.71 4.69 -4.15
N PHE A 107 -13.41 4.56 -4.41
CA PHE A 107 -12.87 4.71 -5.77
C PHE A 107 -12.46 3.38 -6.40
N HIS A 108 -12.22 2.34 -5.65
CA HIS A 108 -11.89 1.04 -6.22
C HIS A 108 -13.15 0.31 -6.65
#